data_cd5c60d8dfc1da8b5177496a3b186c3a
#
_entry.id   cd5c60d8dfc1da8b5177496a3b186c3a
#
_cell.length_a   1.000
_cell.length_b   1.000
_cell.length_c   1.000
_cell.angle_alpha   90.00
_cell.angle_beta   90.00
_cell.angle_gamma   90.00
#
_symmetry.space_group_name_H-M   'P 1'
#
loop_
_entity.id
_entity.type
_entity.pdbx_description
1 polymer ?
#
loop_
_entity_poly.entity_id
_entity_poly.type
_entity_poly.pdbx_seq_one_letter_code
_entity_poly.pdbx_strand_id
1 'polypeptide(L)'
;LVRLAPERIRQCYLPYDAPYAVEKFVRQVRPTLGVIMETEVWPNLMHEMTAHGIPVVLANARESEKSRAQAQKAIEVMGPAFGSFAAVLAQSDEDKARLESLGAKDVLVTGSVKFDIVPDASQMAAAKAWLTVLSRPVVLLASTRDGEEAAFLESFKKHPALLAETLVVVVPRHPERFERVVELFESAG
;
A
#
# COMPACT_ATOMS: atom_id res chain seq x y z
N LEU A 1 -12.42 8.62 5.42
CA LEU A 1 -12.17 10.08 5.35
C LEU A 1 -13.46 10.87 5.24
N VAL A 2 -14.35 10.58 4.27
CA VAL A 2 -15.62 11.33 4.09
C VAL A 2 -16.47 11.35 5.36
N ARG A 3 -16.51 10.24 6.14
CA ARG A 3 -17.22 10.19 7.43
C ARG A 3 -16.61 11.08 8.52
N LEU A 4 -15.32 11.44 8.40
CA LEU A 4 -14.61 12.26 9.39
C LEU A 4 -14.80 13.77 9.15
N ALA A 5 -15.01 14.18 7.89
CA ALA A 5 -15.19 15.59 7.52
C ALA A 5 -16.07 15.69 6.25
N PRO A 6 -17.37 15.38 6.34
CA PRO A 6 -18.25 15.27 5.17
C PRO A 6 -18.44 16.61 4.44
N GLU A 7 -18.37 17.72 5.16
CA GLU A 7 -18.48 19.07 4.59
C GLU A 7 -17.22 19.55 3.87
N ARG A 8 -16.06 18.90 4.11
CA ARG A 8 -14.75 19.30 3.56
C ARG A 8 -14.21 18.31 2.54
N ILE A 9 -14.74 17.08 2.49
CA ILE A 9 -14.24 15.99 1.65
C ILE A 9 -15.35 15.56 0.69
N ARG A 10 -15.04 15.58 -0.60
CA ARG A 10 -15.86 14.98 -1.65
C ARG A 10 -15.14 13.77 -2.21
N GLN A 11 -15.84 12.68 -2.38
CA GLN A 11 -15.33 11.47 -2.99
C GLN A 11 -15.93 11.29 -4.39
N CYS A 12 -15.09 11.05 -5.37
CA CYS A 12 -15.49 10.70 -6.72
C CYS A 12 -14.48 9.69 -7.30
N TYR A 13 -14.89 9.02 -8.37
CA TYR A 13 -13.96 8.21 -9.15
C TYR A 13 -13.11 9.09 -10.04
N LEU A 14 -11.82 8.75 -10.16
CA LEU A 14 -10.99 9.29 -11.23
C LEU A 14 -11.50 8.73 -12.56
N PRO A 15 -11.62 9.53 -13.64
CA PRO A 15 -11.97 9.03 -14.95
C PRO A 15 -10.89 8.09 -15.49
N TYR A 16 -11.22 7.26 -16.47
CA TYR A 16 -10.19 6.58 -17.27
C TYR A 16 -9.21 7.61 -17.83
N ASP A 17 -7.94 7.26 -17.92
CA ASP A 17 -6.87 8.15 -18.41
C ASP A 17 -6.94 8.33 -19.92
N ALA A 18 -8.07 8.85 -20.39
CA ALA A 18 -8.33 9.22 -21.77
C ALA A 18 -8.42 10.74 -21.88
N PRO A 19 -7.82 11.37 -22.94
CA PRO A 19 -7.67 12.82 -23.04
C PRO A 19 -8.95 13.61 -22.73
N TYR A 20 -10.04 13.32 -23.43
CA TYR A 20 -11.33 14.00 -23.22
C TYR A 20 -11.89 13.85 -21.80
N ALA A 21 -11.79 12.64 -21.22
CA ALA A 21 -12.36 12.36 -19.91
C ALA A 21 -11.57 13.11 -18.81
N VAL A 22 -10.25 13.13 -18.93
CA VAL A 22 -9.35 13.81 -18.00
C VAL A 22 -9.47 15.33 -18.12
N GLU A 23 -9.51 15.87 -19.35
CA GLU A 23 -9.74 17.30 -19.61
C GLU A 23 -11.03 17.77 -18.93
N LYS A 24 -12.14 17.06 -19.16
CA LYS A 24 -13.42 17.37 -18.53
C LYS A 24 -13.32 17.33 -16.99
N PHE A 25 -12.65 16.33 -16.44
CA PHE A 25 -12.46 16.18 -15.00
C PHE A 25 -11.68 17.36 -14.40
N VAL A 26 -10.53 17.70 -14.99
CA VAL A 26 -9.68 18.82 -14.52
C VAL A 26 -10.44 20.15 -14.58
N ARG A 27 -11.17 20.39 -15.68
CA ARG A 27 -11.98 21.62 -15.83
C ARG A 27 -13.15 21.71 -14.85
N GLN A 28 -13.74 20.57 -14.44
CA GLN A 28 -14.83 20.55 -13.47
C GLN A 28 -14.34 20.67 -12.04
N VAL A 29 -13.28 19.94 -11.68
CA VAL A 29 -12.74 19.92 -10.31
C VAL A 29 -11.92 21.17 -10.02
N ARG A 30 -11.15 21.66 -11.01
CA ARG A 30 -10.24 22.81 -10.90
C ARG A 30 -9.37 22.76 -9.65
N PRO A 31 -8.58 21.70 -9.47
CA PRO A 31 -7.74 21.57 -8.29
C PRO A 31 -6.63 22.63 -8.30
N THR A 32 -6.18 23.06 -7.15
CA THR A 32 -5.01 23.94 -7.00
C THR A 32 -3.72 23.15 -6.80
N LEU A 33 -3.85 21.88 -6.42
CA LEU A 33 -2.76 20.93 -6.21
C LEU A 33 -3.28 19.52 -6.44
N GLY A 34 -2.51 18.68 -7.13
CA GLY A 34 -2.71 17.24 -7.20
C GLY A 34 -1.76 16.52 -6.24
N VAL A 35 -2.25 15.51 -5.53
CA VAL A 35 -1.41 14.59 -4.76
C VAL A 35 -1.76 13.17 -5.20
N ILE A 36 -0.78 12.49 -5.78
CA ILE A 36 -0.91 11.10 -6.21
C ILE A 36 -0.07 10.24 -5.27
N MET A 37 -0.59 9.05 -4.92
CA MET A 37 0.04 8.18 -3.94
C MET A 37 0.71 6.96 -4.60
N GLU A 38 1.84 6.55 -4.05
CA GLU A 38 2.57 5.31 -4.36
C GLU A 38 3.09 5.23 -5.81
N THR A 39 2.53 4.33 -6.63
CA THR A 39 3.04 4.00 -7.98
C THR A 39 2.14 4.49 -9.10
N GLU A 40 1.16 5.30 -8.80
CA GLU A 40 0.15 5.74 -9.76
C GLU A 40 0.68 6.88 -10.64
N VAL A 41 0.91 6.61 -11.91
CA VAL A 41 1.29 7.62 -12.91
C VAL A 41 0.34 7.54 -14.11
N TRP A 42 -0.37 8.62 -14.36
CA TRP A 42 -1.43 8.73 -15.34
C TRP A 42 -1.04 9.77 -16.39
N PRO A 43 -0.49 9.38 -17.56
CA PRO A 43 0.11 10.30 -18.51
C PRO A 43 -0.82 11.43 -19.01
N ASN A 44 -2.08 11.11 -19.33
CA ASN A 44 -3.03 12.12 -19.77
C ASN A 44 -3.43 13.07 -18.65
N LEU A 45 -3.62 12.54 -17.42
CA LEU A 45 -3.86 13.38 -16.25
C LEU A 45 -2.69 14.32 -15.98
N MET A 46 -1.47 13.82 -16.03
CA MET A 46 -0.26 14.65 -15.85
C MET A 46 -0.13 15.73 -16.93
N HIS A 47 -0.43 15.38 -18.18
CA HIS A 47 -0.47 16.33 -19.27
C HIS A 47 -1.47 17.46 -19.02
N GLU A 48 -2.72 17.12 -18.68
CA GLU A 48 -3.78 18.11 -18.45
C GLU A 48 -3.51 18.97 -17.22
N MET A 49 -3.04 18.39 -16.13
CA MET A 49 -2.66 19.15 -14.94
C MET A 49 -1.56 20.17 -15.26
N THR A 50 -0.53 19.76 -16.00
CA THR A 50 0.56 20.63 -16.45
C THR A 50 0.05 21.73 -17.38
N ALA A 51 -0.80 21.41 -18.35
CA ALA A 51 -1.38 22.37 -19.29
C ALA A 51 -2.20 23.46 -18.59
N HIS A 52 -2.79 23.14 -17.44
CA HIS A 52 -3.54 24.09 -16.62
C HIS A 52 -2.69 24.76 -15.51
N GLY A 53 -1.37 24.53 -15.49
CA GLY A 53 -0.46 25.07 -14.47
C GLY A 53 -0.70 24.55 -13.06
N ILE A 54 -1.29 23.36 -12.93
CA ILE A 54 -1.62 22.75 -11.66
C ILE A 54 -0.47 21.84 -11.23
N PRO A 55 0.23 22.13 -10.12
CA PRO A 55 1.32 21.28 -9.65
C PRO A 55 0.77 19.93 -9.14
N VAL A 56 1.53 18.86 -9.39
CA VAL A 56 1.23 17.51 -8.90
C VAL A 56 2.42 16.96 -8.13
N VAL A 57 2.18 16.42 -6.96
CA VAL A 57 3.17 15.76 -6.12
C VAL A 57 2.89 14.26 -6.12
N LEU A 58 3.93 13.44 -6.36
CA LEU A 58 3.88 12.01 -6.13
C LEU A 58 4.36 11.73 -4.70
N ALA A 59 3.45 11.35 -3.82
CA ALA A 59 3.73 11.12 -2.41
C ALA A 59 3.83 9.64 -2.07
N ASN A 60 4.66 9.31 -1.07
CA ASN A 60 4.94 7.93 -0.67
C ASN A 60 5.36 7.06 -1.86
N ALA A 61 6.12 7.64 -2.77
CA ALA A 61 6.47 7.05 -4.05
C ALA A 61 7.35 5.83 -3.90
N ARG A 62 6.99 4.77 -4.57
CA ARG A 62 7.82 3.57 -4.68
C ARG A 62 7.77 3.03 -6.10
N GLU A 63 8.86 2.44 -6.53
CA GLU A 63 8.97 1.89 -7.87
C GLU A 63 9.72 0.56 -7.83
N SER A 64 9.01 -0.53 -8.15
CA SER A 64 9.64 -1.84 -8.23
C SER A 64 10.47 -1.97 -9.50
N GLU A 65 11.46 -2.85 -9.50
CA GLU A 65 12.25 -3.13 -10.70
C GLU A 65 11.37 -3.63 -11.86
N LYS A 66 10.34 -4.42 -11.54
CA LYS A 66 9.36 -4.91 -12.53
C LYS A 66 8.56 -3.77 -13.16
N SER A 67 8.03 -2.85 -12.33
CA SER A 67 7.28 -1.68 -12.80
C SER A 67 8.18 -0.76 -13.62
N ARG A 68 9.41 -0.49 -13.13
CA ARG A 68 10.41 0.29 -13.85
C ARG A 68 10.66 -0.27 -15.24
N ALA A 69 10.89 -1.58 -15.34
CA ALA A 69 11.14 -2.24 -16.62
C ALA A 69 9.91 -2.18 -17.56
N GLN A 70 8.70 -2.14 -17.03
CA GLN A 70 7.48 -1.92 -17.82
C GLN A 70 7.37 -0.49 -18.30
N ALA A 71 7.55 0.49 -17.40
CA ALA A 71 7.52 1.91 -17.74
C ALA A 71 8.59 2.28 -18.77
N GLN A 72 9.78 1.66 -18.68
CA GLN A 72 10.88 1.85 -19.60
C GLN A 72 10.52 1.44 -21.05
N LYS A 73 9.65 0.44 -21.25
CA LYS A 73 9.17 0.04 -22.58
C LYS A 73 8.27 1.10 -23.23
N ALA A 74 7.68 1.96 -22.44
CA ALA A 74 6.80 3.05 -22.87
C ALA A 74 7.39 4.42 -22.48
N ILE A 75 8.71 4.55 -22.44
CA ILE A 75 9.41 5.71 -21.89
C ILE A 75 9.06 7.01 -22.63
N GLU A 76 8.75 6.93 -23.92
CA GLU A 76 8.34 8.10 -24.70
C GLU A 76 7.05 8.76 -24.17
N VAL A 77 6.16 7.98 -23.57
CA VAL A 77 4.91 8.43 -22.95
C VAL A 77 5.10 8.64 -21.44
N MET A 78 5.74 7.69 -20.77
CA MET A 78 5.90 7.70 -19.32
C MET A 78 6.93 8.72 -18.85
N GLY A 79 8.03 8.91 -19.59
CA GLY A 79 9.09 9.84 -19.22
C GLY A 79 8.60 11.30 -19.03
N PRO A 80 7.88 11.88 -20.00
CA PRO A 80 7.25 13.19 -19.81
C PRO A 80 6.31 13.26 -18.61
N ALA A 81 5.53 12.21 -18.34
CA ALA A 81 4.64 12.14 -17.19
C ALA A 81 5.41 12.13 -15.86
N PHE A 82 6.46 11.30 -15.73
CA PHE A 82 7.36 11.33 -14.57
C PHE A 82 8.07 12.68 -14.42
N GLY A 83 8.51 13.27 -15.52
CA GLY A 83 9.20 14.56 -15.53
C GLY A 83 8.33 15.77 -15.23
N SER A 84 7.00 15.62 -15.19
CA SER A 84 6.05 16.71 -14.95
C SER A 84 5.59 16.83 -13.50
N PHE A 85 5.98 15.91 -12.61
CA PHE A 85 5.74 16.08 -11.17
C PHE A 85 6.49 17.29 -10.63
N ALA A 86 5.80 18.11 -9.84
CA ALA A 86 6.41 19.25 -9.15
C ALA A 86 7.35 18.81 -8.01
N ALA A 87 7.10 17.66 -7.43
CA ALA A 87 7.99 16.98 -6.49
C ALA A 87 7.62 15.49 -6.40
N VAL A 88 8.62 14.66 -6.08
CA VAL A 88 8.45 13.22 -5.85
C VAL A 88 9.03 12.87 -4.48
N LEU A 89 8.21 12.31 -3.60
CA LEU A 89 8.57 11.92 -2.24
C LEU A 89 8.73 10.42 -2.18
N ALA A 90 9.95 9.93 -2.39
CA ALA A 90 10.30 8.52 -2.48
C ALA A 90 10.38 7.85 -1.10
N GLN A 91 10.07 6.55 -1.03
CA GLN A 91 10.17 5.77 0.21
C GLN A 91 11.61 5.38 0.55
N SER A 92 12.47 5.18 -0.45
CA SER A 92 13.86 4.76 -0.27
C SER A 92 14.78 5.35 -1.33
N ASP A 93 16.09 5.23 -1.12
CA ASP A 93 17.10 5.64 -2.11
C ASP A 93 17.02 4.78 -3.39
N GLU A 94 16.66 3.51 -3.29
CA GLU A 94 16.45 2.65 -4.43
C GLU A 94 15.22 3.08 -5.25
N ASP A 95 14.12 3.47 -4.59
CA ASP A 95 12.95 4.01 -5.26
C ASP A 95 13.29 5.32 -5.96
N LYS A 96 14.03 6.22 -5.29
CA LYS A 96 14.54 7.46 -5.86
C LYS A 96 15.31 7.19 -7.16
N ALA A 97 16.31 6.33 -7.11
CA ALA A 97 17.14 6.02 -8.28
C ALA A 97 16.31 5.47 -9.47
N ARG A 98 15.31 4.61 -9.18
CA ARG A 98 14.42 4.06 -10.21
C ARG A 98 13.53 5.15 -10.81
N LEU A 99 12.93 6.00 -9.99
CA LEU A 99 12.06 7.10 -10.43
C LEU A 99 12.84 8.14 -11.25
N GLU A 100 14.05 8.51 -10.83
CA GLU A 100 14.94 9.38 -11.60
C GLU A 100 15.31 8.76 -12.96
N SER A 101 15.54 7.45 -13.02
CA SER A 101 15.82 6.74 -14.28
C SER A 101 14.64 6.76 -15.27
N LEU A 102 13.42 7.00 -14.79
CA LEU A 102 12.20 7.16 -15.59
C LEU A 102 11.88 8.61 -15.95
N GLY A 103 12.72 9.55 -15.51
CA GLY A 103 12.59 10.97 -15.86
C GLY A 103 12.01 11.86 -14.75
N ALA A 104 11.74 11.31 -13.56
CA ALA A 104 11.32 12.12 -12.41
C ALA A 104 12.43 13.11 -12.01
N LYS A 105 12.01 14.31 -11.62
CA LYS A 105 12.86 15.39 -11.13
C LYS A 105 12.49 15.72 -9.69
N ASP A 106 13.36 16.45 -8.99
CA ASP A 106 13.11 16.90 -7.62
C ASP A 106 12.64 15.77 -6.69
N VAL A 107 13.38 14.63 -6.71
CA VAL A 107 13.08 13.44 -5.92
C VAL A 107 13.73 13.54 -4.55
N LEU A 108 12.89 13.57 -3.50
CA LEU A 108 13.32 13.59 -2.10
C LEU A 108 12.99 12.23 -1.45
N VAL A 109 13.90 11.70 -0.66
CA VAL A 109 13.63 10.50 0.15
C VAL A 109 13.02 10.94 1.47
N THR A 110 11.78 10.52 1.72
CA THR A 110 11.01 10.89 2.92
C THR A 110 10.64 9.70 3.80
N GLY A 111 10.96 8.49 3.36
CA GLY A 111 10.51 7.26 4.01
C GLY A 111 9.05 6.90 3.67
N SER A 112 8.54 5.87 4.33
CA SER A 112 7.18 5.39 4.10
C SER A 112 6.24 5.85 5.22
N VAL A 113 5.07 6.40 4.84
CA VAL A 113 4.00 6.81 5.77
C VAL A 113 3.49 5.67 6.64
N LYS A 114 3.83 4.42 6.33
CA LYS A 114 3.49 3.27 7.17
C LYS A 114 4.15 3.33 8.54
N PHE A 115 5.29 4.00 8.65
CA PHE A 115 6.00 4.15 9.92
C PHE A 115 5.45 5.28 10.81
N ASP A 116 4.57 6.12 10.27
CA ASP A 116 3.89 7.18 11.03
C ASP A 116 2.66 6.68 11.78
N ILE A 117 2.30 5.40 11.61
CA ILE A 117 1.16 4.79 12.30
C ILE A 117 1.50 4.61 13.79
N VAL A 118 0.77 5.32 14.64
CA VAL A 118 0.81 5.12 16.09
C VAL A 118 -0.25 4.09 16.45
N PRO A 119 0.13 2.92 17.02
CA PRO A 119 -0.83 1.93 17.47
C PRO A 119 -1.76 2.50 18.55
N ASP A 120 -3.01 2.07 18.54
CA ASP A 120 -3.98 2.46 19.57
C ASP A 120 -3.53 1.98 20.96
N ALA A 121 -3.39 2.92 21.90
CA ALA A 121 -2.87 2.63 23.24
C ALA A 121 -3.77 1.66 24.03
N SER A 122 -5.08 1.70 23.81
CA SER A 122 -6.03 0.77 24.47
C SER A 122 -5.90 -0.64 23.93
N GLN A 123 -5.71 -0.82 22.62
CA GLN A 123 -5.46 -2.11 22.00
C GLN A 123 -4.11 -2.69 22.46
N MET A 124 -3.08 -1.85 22.57
CA MET A 124 -1.78 -2.27 23.09
C MET A 124 -1.86 -2.73 24.55
N ALA A 125 -2.61 -2.00 25.38
CA ALA A 125 -2.83 -2.36 26.78
C ALA A 125 -3.61 -3.70 26.90
N ALA A 126 -4.67 -3.86 26.10
CA ALA A 126 -5.45 -5.10 26.06
C ALA A 126 -4.61 -6.31 25.62
N ALA A 127 -3.78 -6.14 24.58
CA ALA A 127 -2.88 -7.20 24.12
C ALA A 127 -1.84 -7.58 25.18
N LYS A 128 -1.25 -6.60 25.87
CA LYS A 128 -0.33 -6.85 26.99
C LYS A 128 -1.01 -7.59 28.12
N ALA A 129 -2.21 -7.17 28.55
CA ALA A 129 -2.98 -7.83 29.57
C ALA A 129 -3.32 -9.28 29.20
N TRP A 130 -3.70 -9.51 27.94
CA TRP A 130 -3.96 -10.86 27.43
C TRP A 130 -2.71 -11.74 27.46
N LEU A 131 -1.55 -11.21 27.05
CA LEU A 131 -0.28 -11.96 27.10
C LEU A 131 0.14 -12.36 28.53
N THR A 132 -0.19 -11.53 29.55
CA THR A 132 0.21 -11.83 30.95
C THR A 132 -0.57 -13.01 31.57
N VAL A 133 -1.74 -13.34 31.05
CA VAL A 133 -2.53 -14.47 31.54
C VAL A 133 -2.24 -15.79 30.82
N LEU A 134 -1.41 -15.74 29.77
CA LEU A 134 -1.01 -16.95 29.05
C LEU A 134 0.12 -17.65 29.79
N SER A 135 -0.06 -18.97 30.01
CA SER A 135 0.92 -19.85 30.68
C SER A 135 1.93 -20.48 29.69
N ARG A 136 1.82 -20.20 28.41
CA ARG A 136 2.63 -20.83 27.36
C ARG A 136 3.11 -19.80 26.32
N PRO A 137 4.21 -20.06 25.60
CA PRO A 137 4.70 -19.22 24.51
C PRO A 137 3.65 -19.04 23.41
N VAL A 138 3.72 -17.91 22.71
CA VAL A 138 2.83 -17.60 21.59
C VAL A 138 3.62 -17.57 20.29
N VAL A 139 3.14 -18.29 19.28
CA VAL A 139 3.59 -18.17 17.89
C VAL A 139 2.52 -17.42 17.12
N LEU A 140 2.87 -16.24 16.60
CA LEU A 140 1.97 -15.39 15.81
C LEU A 140 2.26 -15.55 14.31
N LEU A 141 1.27 -16.04 13.56
CA LEU A 141 1.28 -16.06 12.11
C LEU A 141 0.49 -14.83 11.61
N ALA A 142 1.18 -13.72 11.37
CA ALA A 142 0.57 -12.44 11.05
C ALA A 142 0.48 -12.19 9.53
N SER A 143 -0.70 -11.72 9.07
CA SER A 143 -0.96 -11.34 7.69
C SER A 143 -0.78 -12.48 6.68
N THR A 144 -1.19 -13.69 7.05
CA THR A 144 -1.01 -14.88 6.22
C THR A 144 -1.82 -14.81 4.92
N ARG A 145 -1.24 -15.38 3.87
CA ARG A 145 -1.82 -15.47 2.53
C ARG A 145 -2.21 -16.90 2.21
N ASP A 146 -2.94 -17.07 1.11
CA ASP A 146 -3.42 -18.39 0.68
C ASP A 146 -2.26 -19.38 0.47
N GLY A 147 -2.37 -20.56 1.08
CA GLY A 147 -1.36 -21.60 1.09
C GLY A 147 -0.33 -21.53 2.22
N GLU A 148 -0.09 -20.36 2.83
CA GLU A 148 0.88 -20.23 3.91
C GLU A 148 0.43 -21.00 5.17
N GLU A 149 -0.85 -20.91 5.51
CA GLU A 149 -1.40 -21.61 6.68
C GLU A 149 -1.25 -23.14 6.56
N ALA A 150 -1.48 -23.69 5.36
CA ALA A 150 -1.29 -25.11 5.11
C ALA A 150 0.19 -25.53 5.25
N ALA A 151 1.11 -24.70 4.75
CA ALA A 151 2.55 -24.94 4.89
C ALA A 151 3.00 -24.90 6.36
N PHE A 152 2.45 -23.98 7.17
CA PHE A 152 2.68 -23.94 8.62
C PHE A 152 2.16 -25.19 9.31
N LEU A 153 0.93 -25.63 8.99
CA LEU A 153 0.36 -26.87 9.57
C LEU A 153 1.22 -28.09 9.27
N GLU A 154 1.69 -28.24 8.03
CA GLU A 154 2.60 -29.34 7.67
C GLU A 154 3.95 -29.28 8.42
N SER A 155 4.45 -28.09 8.68
CA SER A 155 5.64 -27.90 9.52
C SER A 155 5.37 -28.29 10.97
N PHE A 156 4.24 -27.87 11.53
CA PHE A 156 3.85 -28.16 12.91
C PHE A 156 3.62 -29.66 13.14
N LYS A 157 3.02 -30.38 12.18
CA LYS A 157 2.89 -31.85 12.23
C LYS A 157 4.22 -32.58 12.38
N LYS A 158 5.30 -32.03 11.86
CA LYS A 158 6.66 -32.55 12.01
C LYS A 158 7.27 -32.27 13.40
N HIS A 159 6.67 -31.33 14.15
CA HIS A 159 7.16 -30.88 15.46
C HIS A 159 6.04 -30.86 16.49
N PRO A 160 5.40 -31.99 16.82
CA PRO A 160 4.22 -32.05 17.67
C PRO A 160 4.46 -31.53 19.10
N ALA A 161 5.69 -31.65 19.62
CA ALA A 161 6.05 -31.11 20.93
C ALA A 161 5.94 -29.57 20.96
N LEU A 162 6.30 -28.92 19.87
CA LEU A 162 6.19 -27.46 19.76
C LEU A 162 4.73 -27.01 19.81
N LEU A 163 3.83 -27.73 19.13
CA LEU A 163 2.38 -27.45 19.17
C LEU A 163 1.79 -27.63 20.54
N ALA A 164 2.18 -28.70 21.25
CA ALA A 164 1.64 -29.00 22.59
C ALA A 164 2.00 -27.89 23.61
N GLU A 165 3.14 -27.25 23.47
CA GLU A 165 3.67 -26.25 24.39
C GLU A 165 3.36 -24.81 24.02
N THR A 166 2.90 -24.54 22.78
CA THR A 166 2.69 -23.17 22.28
C THR A 166 1.23 -22.89 21.97
N LEU A 167 0.84 -21.61 22.08
CA LEU A 167 -0.39 -21.08 21.50
C LEU A 167 -0.11 -20.52 20.12
N VAL A 168 -0.72 -21.08 19.09
CA VAL A 168 -0.63 -20.56 17.74
C VAL A 168 -1.77 -19.57 17.51
N VAL A 169 -1.42 -18.34 17.16
CA VAL A 169 -2.37 -17.28 16.79
C VAL A 169 -2.23 -17.00 15.31
N VAL A 170 -3.30 -17.16 14.55
CA VAL A 170 -3.30 -16.94 13.10
C VAL A 170 -4.14 -15.72 12.77
N VAL A 171 -3.53 -14.78 12.05
CA VAL A 171 -4.20 -13.54 11.59
C VAL A 171 -4.09 -13.48 10.07
N PRO A 172 -5.08 -14.00 9.33
CA PRO A 172 -5.09 -13.91 7.88
C PRO A 172 -5.15 -12.46 7.39
N ARG A 173 -4.53 -12.18 6.26
CA ARG A 173 -4.47 -10.84 5.69
C ARG A 173 -5.83 -10.28 5.29
N HIS A 174 -6.75 -11.15 4.87
CA HIS A 174 -8.05 -10.78 4.33
C HIS A 174 -9.17 -11.41 5.16
N PRO A 175 -10.11 -10.60 5.70
CA PRO A 175 -11.19 -11.10 6.56
C PRO A 175 -12.08 -12.18 5.92
N GLU A 176 -12.28 -12.13 4.60
CA GLU A 176 -13.05 -13.13 3.84
C GLU A 176 -12.45 -14.55 3.89
N ARG A 177 -11.20 -14.68 4.37
CA ARG A 177 -10.53 -15.97 4.52
C ARG A 177 -10.65 -16.58 5.93
N PHE A 178 -11.20 -15.84 6.89
CA PHE A 178 -11.19 -16.27 8.30
C PHE A 178 -11.87 -17.63 8.49
N GLU A 179 -13.07 -17.81 7.96
CA GLU A 179 -13.83 -19.07 8.10
C GLU A 179 -13.04 -20.25 7.51
N ARG A 180 -12.55 -20.10 6.30
CA ARG A 180 -11.75 -21.15 5.62
C ARG A 180 -10.47 -21.50 6.39
N VAL A 181 -9.83 -20.53 7.02
CA VAL A 181 -8.62 -20.77 7.80
C VAL A 181 -8.97 -21.49 9.11
N VAL A 182 -10.08 -21.14 9.75
CA VAL A 182 -10.59 -21.86 10.92
C VAL A 182 -10.85 -23.34 10.57
N GLU A 183 -11.61 -23.61 9.50
CA GLU A 183 -11.88 -24.98 9.03
C GLU A 183 -10.59 -25.78 8.75
N LEU A 184 -9.57 -25.12 8.17
CA LEU A 184 -8.29 -25.74 7.89
C LEU A 184 -7.59 -26.21 9.18
N PHE A 185 -7.57 -25.38 10.22
CA PHE A 185 -6.94 -25.71 11.49
C PHE A 185 -7.76 -26.73 12.28
N GLU A 186 -9.07 -26.63 12.32
CA GLU A 186 -9.96 -27.60 12.99
C GLU A 186 -9.86 -29.00 12.36
N SER A 187 -9.75 -29.08 11.03
CA SER A 187 -9.58 -30.35 10.32
C SER A 187 -8.22 -31.00 10.55
N ALA A 188 -7.26 -30.26 11.01
CA ALA A 188 -5.90 -30.73 11.25
C ALA A 188 -5.67 -31.25 12.70
N GLY A 189 -6.67 -31.07 13.61
CA GLY A 189 -6.62 -31.47 15.02
C GLY A 189 -6.09 -30.34 15.88
#